data_055051935404329fc02c3d7988020cea
#
_entry.id   055051935404329fc02c3d7988020cea
#
_cell.length_a   1.000
_cell.length_b   1.000
_cell.length_c   1.000
_cell.angle_alpha   90.00
_cell.angle_beta   90.00
_cell.angle_gamma   90.00
#
_symmetry.space_group_name_H-M   'P 1'
#
loop_
_entity.id
_entity.type
_entity.pdbx_description
1 polymer ?
#
loop_
_entity_poly.entity_id
_entity_poly.type
_entity_poly.pdbx_seq_one_letter_code
_entity_poly.pdbx_strand_id
1 'polypeptide(L)'
;MAITIKKVSSKKELKTFIRFNYELYKENPYSVPDLYDDMLNTFSPKKNAAFEFCEAEYFLAYKDNKVVGRIAGIINKRANETWNKKEVRFGWIDFLDDIEISRALLDAVAQWGKSKGMDTIQGPLGFTDFDAEGMLVEGFDQLSTMATIYNYPYYPQHMEKLGFEKDADWVEYKIYIPDAIPDKHKRISDLIQRKFNLKVKKYTSGKKIAAEYGQAIFELMNEAYAPLYGFSALSQGQINQYIKMYLPIVDLRMVTLVTDAEDKLVAVGISMPSLSEALQKAKGRLLPMGWYHLLKVLFLHKYPPMLDLLLVAVKPEYQNKGVNALLFSDLIPVYQQLGFKYAESNPELELNGKVQAQWEYFKTCLLYTSPSPRDRSVSR
;
A
#
# COMPACT_ATOMS: atom_id res chain seq x y z
N MET A 1 -10.63 11.95 -33.40
CA MET A 1 -9.17 11.93 -33.71
C MET A 1 -8.55 10.70 -33.06
N ALA A 2 -7.54 10.10 -33.68
CA ALA A 2 -6.97 8.82 -33.19
C ALA A 2 -6.14 9.01 -31.93
N ILE A 3 -6.23 8.05 -31.00
CA ILE A 3 -5.35 7.95 -29.84
C ILE A 3 -4.02 7.35 -30.30
N THR A 4 -2.91 7.95 -29.87
CA THR A 4 -1.57 7.45 -30.17
C THR A 4 -0.88 7.05 -28.85
N ILE A 5 -0.41 5.81 -28.77
CA ILE A 5 0.36 5.34 -27.62
C ILE A 5 1.85 5.50 -27.89
N LYS A 6 2.57 6.05 -26.92
CA LYS A 6 4.03 6.16 -26.96
C LYS A 6 4.65 5.50 -25.75
N LYS A 7 5.65 4.66 -25.96
CA LYS A 7 6.50 4.12 -24.91
C LYS A 7 7.37 5.25 -24.34
N VAL A 8 7.46 5.30 -23.01
CA VAL A 8 8.34 6.22 -22.28
C VAL A 8 9.78 5.72 -22.43
N SER A 9 10.62 6.48 -23.13
CA SER A 9 12.01 6.09 -23.44
C SER A 9 13.04 7.07 -22.88
N SER A 10 12.60 8.23 -22.40
CA SER A 10 13.47 9.28 -21.90
C SER A 10 13.09 9.75 -20.50
N LYS A 11 14.06 10.33 -19.78
CA LYS A 11 13.82 10.96 -18.47
C LYS A 11 12.79 12.09 -18.56
N LYS A 12 12.71 12.79 -19.69
CA LYS A 12 11.71 13.84 -19.92
C LYS A 12 10.30 13.25 -20.00
N GLU A 13 10.13 12.18 -20.74
CA GLU A 13 8.84 11.47 -20.86
C GLU A 13 8.44 10.82 -19.54
N LEU A 14 9.39 10.25 -18.77
CA LEU A 14 9.09 9.74 -17.42
C LEU A 14 8.57 10.84 -16.49
N LYS A 15 9.15 12.02 -16.55
CA LYS A 15 8.63 13.17 -15.81
C LYS A 15 7.22 13.57 -16.25
N THR A 16 6.92 13.45 -17.55
CA THR A 16 5.58 13.69 -18.10
C THR A 16 4.60 12.64 -17.59
N PHE A 17 5.00 11.37 -17.61
CA PHE A 17 4.24 10.23 -17.08
C PHE A 17 3.84 10.46 -15.61
N ILE A 18 4.79 10.83 -14.75
CA ILE A 18 4.53 11.11 -13.33
C ILE A 18 3.61 12.33 -13.18
N ARG A 19 3.88 13.43 -13.89
CA ARG A 19 3.13 14.68 -13.77
C ARG A 19 1.68 14.58 -14.21
N PHE A 20 1.35 13.67 -15.10
CA PHE A 20 -0.02 13.51 -15.58
C PHE A 20 -1.01 13.26 -14.44
N ASN A 21 -0.68 12.42 -13.46
CA ASN A 21 -1.52 12.17 -12.29
C ASN A 21 -1.76 13.46 -11.48
N TYR A 22 -0.69 14.22 -11.18
CA TYR A 22 -0.83 15.46 -10.41
C TYR A 22 -1.70 16.51 -11.11
N GLU A 23 -1.65 16.61 -12.43
CA GLU A 23 -2.49 17.53 -13.19
C GLU A 23 -3.94 17.04 -13.27
N LEU A 24 -4.16 15.71 -13.38
CA LEU A 24 -5.49 15.11 -13.46
C LEU A 24 -6.26 15.32 -12.16
N TYR A 25 -5.61 15.17 -11.00
CA TYR A 25 -6.27 15.26 -9.70
C TYR A 25 -6.03 16.56 -8.94
N LYS A 26 -5.44 17.57 -9.55
CA LYS A 26 -5.03 18.83 -8.87
C LYS A 26 -6.15 19.56 -8.14
N GLU A 27 -7.38 19.47 -8.62
CA GLU A 27 -8.58 20.10 -8.04
C GLU A 27 -9.44 19.12 -7.24
N ASN A 28 -9.02 17.85 -7.16
CA ASN A 28 -9.76 16.83 -6.43
C ASN A 28 -9.46 16.93 -4.92
N PRO A 29 -10.48 17.09 -4.05
CA PRO A 29 -10.27 17.28 -2.61
C PRO A 29 -9.93 15.98 -1.85
N TYR A 30 -10.09 14.82 -2.47
CA TYR A 30 -9.95 13.52 -1.83
C TYR A 30 -8.69 12.76 -2.26
N SER A 31 -8.12 13.07 -3.41
CA SER A 31 -6.88 12.47 -3.88
C SER A 31 -5.68 12.99 -3.08
N VAL A 32 -4.80 12.09 -2.68
CA VAL A 32 -3.53 12.40 -2.01
C VAL A 32 -2.37 12.08 -2.95
N PRO A 33 -1.61 13.10 -3.37
CA PRO A 33 -0.51 12.89 -4.30
C PRO A 33 0.68 12.23 -3.60
N ASP A 34 1.29 11.25 -4.26
CA ASP A 34 2.60 10.73 -3.88
C ASP A 34 3.68 11.82 -3.91
N LEU A 35 4.78 11.62 -3.22
CA LEU A 35 5.94 12.50 -3.36
C LEU A 35 6.61 12.29 -4.73
N TYR A 36 6.80 13.37 -5.46
CA TYR A 36 7.32 13.34 -6.82
C TYR A 36 8.71 12.66 -6.94
N ASP A 37 9.58 12.90 -5.96
CA ASP A 37 10.91 12.30 -5.94
C ASP A 37 10.86 10.79 -5.62
N ASP A 38 9.87 10.36 -4.82
CA ASP A 38 9.64 8.94 -4.55
C ASP A 38 9.13 8.24 -5.80
N MET A 39 8.22 8.86 -6.56
CA MET A 39 7.79 8.31 -7.86
C MET A 39 8.96 8.20 -8.86
N LEU A 40 9.87 9.18 -8.90
CA LEU A 40 11.09 9.06 -9.73
C LEU A 40 11.97 7.88 -9.29
N ASN A 41 12.02 7.57 -8.01
CA ASN A 41 12.75 6.42 -7.48
C ASN A 41 12.04 5.11 -7.79
N THR A 42 10.73 5.05 -7.59
CA THR A 42 9.87 3.88 -7.89
C THR A 42 10.02 3.42 -9.33
N PHE A 43 10.01 4.35 -10.29
CA PHE A 43 10.16 4.03 -11.71
C PHE A 43 11.60 3.90 -12.20
N SER A 44 12.58 3.96 -11.30
CA SER A 44 14.01 3.89 -11.65
C SER A 44 14.58 2.49 -11.42
N PRO A 45 15.02 1.76 -12.48
CA PRO A 45 15.66 0.46 -12.32
C PRO A 45 16.93 0.48 -11.46
N LYS A 46 17.56 1.67 -11.29
CA LYS A 46 18.75 1.82 -10.46
C LYS A 46 18.46 2.03 -8.97
N LYS A 47 17.22 2.41 -8.63
CA LYS A 47 16.86 2.81 -7.27
C LYS A 47 15.80 1.92 -6.63
N ASN A 48 14.93 1.32 -7.41
CA ASN A 48 13.91 0.41 -6.93
C ASN A 48 14.43 -1.04 -6.99
N ALA A 49 14.59 -1.65 -5.82
CA ALA A 49 15.08 -3.02 -5.70
C ALA A 49 14.13 -4.06 -6.32
N ALA A 50 12.85 -3.74 -6.54
CA ALA A 50 11.92 -4.63 -7.22
C ALA A 50 12.38 -5.01 -8.64
N PHE A 51 13.19 -4.19 -9.30
CA PHE A 51 13.77 -4.52 -10.61
C PHE A 51 14.79 -5.67 -10.58
N GLU A 52 15.14 -6.21 -9.41
CA GLU A 52 15.88 -7.47 -9.30
C GLU A 52 15.09 -8.66 -9.90
N PHE A 53 13.76 -8.58 -9.88
CA PHE A 53 12.85 -9.65 -10.36
C PHE A 53 11.67 -9.14 -11.17
N CYS A 54 11.51 -7.83 -11.35
CA CYS A 54 10.48 -7.23 -12.18
C CYS A 54 11.03 -6.66 -13.49
N GLU A 55 10.21 -6.74 -14.54
CA GLU A 55 10.36 -5.95 -15.75
C GLU A 55 9.21 -4.94 -15.83
N ALA A 56 9.46 -3.74 -16.32
CA ALA A 56 8.40 -2.75 -16.49
C ALA A 56 8.57 -1.92 -17.76
N GLU A 57 7.44 -1.52 -18.33
CA GLU A 57 7.32 -0.58 -19.44
C GLU A 57 6.26 0.46 -19.10
N TYR A 58 6.47 1.71 -19.52
CA TYR A 58 5.56 2.81 -19.27
C TYR A 58 5.06 3.38 -20.56
N PHE A 59 3.76 3.70 -20.60
CA PHE A 59 3.11 4.20 -21.81
C PHE A 59 2.35 5.50 -21.52
N LEU A 60 2.36 6.40 -22.49
CA LEU A 60 1.58 7.63 -22.53
C LEU A 60 0.61 7.59 -23.70
N ALA A 61 -0.65 7.91 -23.45
CA ALA A 61 -1.65 8.13 -24.49
C ALA A 61 -1.69 9.62 -24.88
N TYR A 62 -1.69 9.88 -26.18
CA TYR A 62 -1.78 11.21 -26.77
C TYR A 62 -3.03 11.35 -27.64
N LYS A 63 -3.71 12.49 -27.52
CA LYS A 63 -4.76 12.96 -28.42
C LYS A 63 -4.44 14.41 -28.76
N ASP A 64 -4.33 14.73 -30.06
CA ASP A 64 -3.98 16.09 -30.53
C ASP A 64 -2.70 16.66 -29.89
N ASN A 65 -1.66 15.84 -29.79
CA ASN A 65 -0.37 16.15 -29.16
C ASN A 65 -0.43 16.47 -27.65
N LYS A 66 -1.58 16.27 -27.01
CA LYS A 66 -1.72 16.40 -25.55
C LYS A 66 -1.73 15.02 -24.91
N VAL A 67 -1.08 14.89 -23.76
CA VAL A 67 -1.17 13.68 -22.96
C VAL A 67 -2.57 13.58 -22.36
N VAL A 68 -3.22 12.45 -22.57
CA VAL A 68 -4.60 12.17 -22.13
C VAL A 68 -4.70 10.93 -21.26
N GLY A 69 -3.58 10.21 -21.06
CA GLY A 69 -3.52 9.06 -20.16
C GLY A 69 -2.12 8.51 -20.01
N ARG A 70 -1.95 7.70 -18.98
CA ARG A 70 -0.72 6.96 -18.67
C ARG A 70 -1.05 5.57 -18.15
N ILE A 71 -0.12 4.62 -18.30
CA ILE A 71 -0.20 3.28 -17.71
C ILE A 71 1.19 2.68 -17.60
N ALA A 72 1.45 1.93 -16.53
CA ALA A 72 2.61 1.06 -16.39
C ALA A 72 2.22 -0.39 -16.64
N GLY A 73 3.00 -1.10 -17.46
CA GLY A 73 2.98 -2.56 -17.55
C GLY A 73 4.12 -3.12 -16.71
N ILE A 74 3.85 -4.17 -15.92
CA ILE A 74 4.81 -4.76 -14.99
C ILE A 74 4.70 -6.28 -15.07
N ILE A 75 5.85 -6.96 -15.15
CA ILE A 75 5.95 -8.41 -15.03
C ILE A 75 6.74 -8.69 -13.76
N ASN A 76 6.06 -9.17 -12.72
CA ASN A 76 6.71 -9.63 -11.50
C ASN A 76 6.97 -11.15 -11.65
N LYS A 77 8.21 -11.51 -12.01
CA LYS A 77 8.60 -12.90 -12.25
C LYS A 77 8.43 -13.78 -11.00
N ARG A 78 8.75 -13.22 -9.81
CA ARG A 78 8.63 -13.94 -8.55
C ARG A 78 7.17 -14.26 -8.21
N ALA A 79 6.26 -13.29 -8.36
CA ALA A 79 4.83 -13.53 -8.17
C ALA A 79 4.31 -14.57 -9.17
N ASN A 80 4.69 -14.45 -10.46
CA ASN A 80 4.31 -15.40 -11.49
C ASN A 80 4.79 -16.84 -11.17
N GLU A 81 6.02 -16.99 -10.69
CA GLU A 81 6.56 -18.28 -10.25
C GLU A 81 5.82 -18.80 -9.01
N THR A 82 5.66 -17.97 -7.97
CA THR A 82 5.00 -18.35 -6.72
C THR A 82 3.56 -18.82 -6.94
N TRP A 83 2.82 -18.13 -7.81
CA TRP A 83 1.41 -18.40 -8.08
C TRP A 83 1.16 -19.23 -9.33
N ASN A 84 2.24 -19.72 -10.00
CA ASN A 84 2.18 -20.47 -11.26
C ASN A 84 1.32 -19.77 -12.32
N LYS A 85 1.58 -18.48 -12.55
CA LYS A 85 0.84 -17.62 -13.50
C LYS A 85 1.76 -17.13 -14.61
N LYS A 86 1.15 -16.70 -15.73
CA LYS A 86 1.81 -15.95 -16.82
C LYS A 86 1.12 -14.61 -16.98
N GLU A 87 1.31 -13.76 -15.99
CA GLU A 87 0.54 -12.54 -15.81
C GLU A 87 1.39 -11.30 -16.03
N VAL A 88 0.84 -10.35 -16.82
CA VAL A 88 1.30 -8.97 -16.83
C VAL A 88 0.38 -8.12 -15.97
N ARG A 89 0.96 -7.38 -15.04
CA ARG A 89 0.24 -6.41 -14.22
C ARG A 89 0.13 -5.09 -14.96
N PHE A 90 -0.97 -4.37 -14.80
CA PHE A 90 -1.02 -2.95 -15.09
C PHE A 90 -1.16 -2.15 -13.79
N GLY A 91 -0.48 -1.02 -13.70
CA GLY A 91 -0.53 -0.12 -12.55
C GLY A 91 -0.34 1.33 -12.96
N TRP A 92 -0.48 2.25 -12.01
CA TRP A 92 -0.40 3.70 -12.27
C TRP A 92 -1.17 4.13 -13.51
N ILE A 93 -2.35 3.53 -13.70
CA ILE A 93 -3.25 3.85 -14.81
C ILE A 93 -4.05 5.11 -14.46
N ASP A 94 -3.93 6.11 -15.31
CA ASP A 94 -4.72 7.34 -15.24
C ASP A 94 -5.10 7.79 -16.64
N PHE A 95 -6.34 8.24 -16.81
CA PHE A 95 -6.86 8.64 -18.12
C PHE A 95 -8.05 9.61 -18.00
N LEU A 96 -8.24 10.42 -19.03
CA LEU A 96 -9.44 11.22 -19.17
C LEU A 96 -10.63 10.33 -19.55
N ASP A 97 -11.85 10.75 -19.19
CA ASP A 97 -13.10 9.99 -19.43
C ASP A 97 -13.41 9.85 -20.95
N ASP A 98 -12.71 8.92 -21.58
CA ASP A 98 -12.88 8.49 -22.98
C ASP A 98 -12.46 7.03 -23.09
N ILE A 99 -13.41 6.15 -23.39
CA ILE A 99 -13.21 4.70 -23.44
C ILE A 99 -12.10 4.26 -24.42
N GLU A 100 -11.87 5.04 -25.47
CA GLU A 100 -10.80 4.75 -26.43
C GLU A 100 -9.42 4.99 -25.86
N ILE A 101 -9.30 5.89 -24.87
CA ILE A 101 -8.03 6.13 -24.17
C ILE A 101 -7.71 4.94 -23.27
N SER A 102 -8.64 4.53 -22.41
CA SER A 102 -8.43 3.38 -21.52
C SER A 102 -8.20 2.09 -22.28
N ARG A 103 -8.95 1.84 -23.37
CA ARG A 103 -8.74 0.71 -24.28
C ARG A 103 -7.31 0.70 -24.85
N ALA A 104 -6.88 1.81 -25.45
CA ALA A 104 -5.56 1.90 -26.05
C ALA A 104 -4.42 1.70 -25.06
N LEU A 105 -4.57 2.20 -23.83
CA LEU A 105 -3.58 2.02 -22.75
C LEU A 105 -3.49 0.54 -22.33
N LEU A 106 -4.62 -0.11 -22.06
CA LEU A 106 -4.68 -1.50 -21.67
C LEU A 106 -4.19 -2.43 -22.77
N ASP A 107 -4.58 -2.17 -24.03
CA ASP A 107 -4.09 -2.90 -25.20
C ASP A 107 -2.57 -2.82 -25.33
N ALA A 108 -1.97 -1.67 -25.06
CA ALA A 108 -0.51 -1.50 -25.10
C ALA A 108 0.20 -2.38 -24.07
N VAL A 109 -0.32 -2.47 -22.85
CA VAL A 109 0.21 -3.36 -21.80
C VAL A 109 -0.01 -4.82 -22.16
N ALA A 110 -1.21 -5.18 -22.67
CA ALA A 110 -1.53 -6.54 -23.08
C ALA A 110 -0.61 -7.01 -24.22
N GLN A 111 -0.38 -6.17 -25.23
CA GLN A 111 0.53 -6.47 -26.35
C GLN A 111 1.98 -6.62 -25.88
N TRP A 112 2.44 -5.75 -24.97
CA TRP A 112 3.76 -5.88 -24.38
C TRP A 112 3.87 -7.17 -23.57
N GLY A 113 2.90 -7.48 -22.70
CA GLY A 113 2.84 -8.73 -21.94
C GLY A 113 2.87 -9.97 -22.84
N LYS A 114 2.06 -9.98 -23.91
CA LYS A 114 2.04 -11.05 -24.91
C LYS A 114 3.40 -11.25 -25.59
N SER A 115 4.11 -10.14 -25.91
CA SER A 115 5.46 -10.21 -26.46
C SER A 115 6.49 -10.83 -25.53
N LYS A 116 6.18 -10.84 -24.22
CA LYS A 116 6.98 -11.44 -23.13
C LYS A 116 6.49 -12.83 -22.71
N GLY A 117 5.49 -13.39 -23.40
CA GLY A 117 4.94 -14.71 -23.10
C GLY A 117 3.89 -14.74 -21.99
N MET A 118 3.34 -13.58 -21.63
CA MET A 118 2.22 -13.50 -20.69
C MET A 118 0.90 -13.77 -21.42
N ASP A 119 -0.07 -14.38 -20.75
CA ASP A 119 -1.38 -14.76 -21.29
C ASP A 119 -2.54 -14.09 -20.54
N THR A 120 -2.27 -13.39 -19.46
CA THR A 120 -3.27 -12.72 -18.62
C THR A 120 -2.80 -11.32 -18.28
N ILE A 121 -3.75 -10.36 -18.21
CA ILE A 121 -3.53 -9.01 -17.70
C ILE A 121 -4.36 -8.79 -16.43
N GLN A 122 -3.74 -8.24 -15.37
CA GLN A 122 -4.37 -7.99 -14.09
C GLN A 122 -3.94 -6.63 -13.51
N GLY A 123 -4.81 -5.97 -12.78
CA GLY A 123 -4.46 -4.70 -12.10
C GLY A 123 -5.71 -3.90 -11.68
N PRO A 124 -5.51 -2.70 -11.16
CA PRO A 124 -4.20 -2.06 -10.94
C PRO A 124 -3.38 -2.73 -9.84
N LEU A 125 -2.13 -3.02 -10.14
CA LEU A 125 -1.15 -3.59 -9.20
C LEU A 125 0.22 -2.97 -9.45
N GLY A 126 1.00 -2.75 -8.40
CA GLY A 126 2.36 -2.25 -8.49
C GLY A 126 3.41 -3.33 -8.75
N PHE A 127 4.67 -2.98 -8.49
CA PHE A 127 5.78 -3.93 -8.56
C PHE A 127 5.63 -5.05 -7.53
N THR A 128 5.19 -4.68 -6.31
CA THR A 128 4.95 -5.59 -5.18
C THR A 128 3.78 -5.09 -4.35
N ASP A 129 3.35 -5.88 -3.39
CA ASP A 129 2.26 -5.61 -2.45
C ASP A 129 2.52 -4.43 -1.48
N PHE A 130 3.66 -3.73 -1.63
CA PHE A 130 3.97 -2.46 -0.97
C PHE A 130 3.60 -1.24 -1.81
N ASP A 131 3.29 -1.43 -3.06
CA ASP A 131 2.70 -0.39 -3.90
C ASP A 131 1.17 -0.43 -3.72
N ALA A 132 0.50 0.68 -3.97
CA ALA A 132 -0.94 0.73 -3.89
C ALA A 132 -1.61 -0.18 -4.93
N GLU A 133 -2.65 -0.89 -4.52
CA GLU A 133 -3.33 -1.93 -5.29
C GLU A 133 -4.83 -1.67 -5.40
N GLY A 134 -5.44 -2.23 -6.44
CA GLY A 134 -6.87 -2.16 -6.67
C GLY A 134 -7.33 -0.89 -7.38
N MET A 135 -8.63 -0.80 -7.59
CA MET A 135 -9.32 0.33 -8.22
C MET A 135 -10.50 0.75 -7.35
N LEU A 136 -10.53 2.01 -6.92
CA LEU A 136 -11.59 2.52 -6.06
C LEU A 136 -12.96 2.37 -6.73
N VAL A 137 -13.92 1.73 -6.03
CA VAL A 137 -15.31 1.55 -6.49
C VAL A 137 -16.33 2.15 -5.52
N GLU A 138 -15.95 2.32 -4.25
CA GLU A 138 -16.74 2.99 -3.22
C GLU A 138 -15.84 3.90 -2.39
N GLY A 139 -16.41 4.91 -1.72
CA GLY A 139 -15.63 5.86 -0.91
C GLY A 139 -14.99 7.01 -1.70
N PHE A 140 -15.51 7.38 -2.86
CA PHE A 140 -14.99 8.48 -3.69
C PHE A 140 -15.01 9.85 -3.01
N ASP A 141 -15.75 9.99 -1.91
CA ASP A 141 -15.88 11.18 -1.07
C ASP A 141 -15.03 11.11 0.21
N GLN A 142 -14.13 10.15 0.29
CA GLN A 142 -13.19 10.00 1.40
C GLN A 142 -11.77 10.41 1.00
N LEU A 143 -11.05 11.02 1.95
CA LEU A 143 -9.64 11.38 1.75
C LEU A 143 -8.80 10.11 1.69
N SER A 144 -8.10 9.85 0.57
CA SER A 144 -7.24 8.68 0.44
C SER A 144 -6.03 8.73 1.39
N THR A 145 -5.43 7.57 1.66
CA THR A 145 -4.18 7.45 2.41
C THR A 145 -2.97 7.28 1.48
N MET A 146 -1.79 7.11 2.05
CA MET A 146 -0.59 6.75 1.29
C MET A 146 -0.66 5.34 0.69
N ALA A 147 -1.51 4.47 1.25
CA ALA A 147 -1.62 3.07 0.85
C ALA A 147 -2.76 2.84 -0.17
N THR A 148 -3.65 3.83 -0.36
CA THR A 148 -4.83 3.70 -1.19
C THR A 148 -4.67 4.36 -2.55
N ILE A 149 -5.26 3.73 -3.58
CA ILE A 149 -5.44 4.35 -4.89
C ILE A 149 -6.69 5.24 -4.86
N TYR A 150 -6.57 6.47 -5.38
CA TYR A 150 -7.72 7.29 -5.73
C TYR A 150 -7.89 7.31 -7.26
N ASN A 151 -9.11 7.07 -7.72
CA ASN A 151 -9.51 7.21 -9.12
C ASN A 151 -10.93 7.77 -9.23
N TYR A 152 -11.27 8.32 -10.40
CA TYR A 152 -12.62 8.79 -10.67
C TYR A 152 -13.64 7.63 -10.86
N PRO A 153 -14.94 7.85 -10.61
CA PRO A 153 -15.98 6.81 -10.70
C PRO A 153 -16.13 6.17 -12.09
N TYR A 154 -15.66 6.80 -13.15
CA TYR A 154 -15.72 6.24 -14.50
C TYR A 154 -14.69 5.12 -14.76
N TYR A 155 -13.65 4.99 -13.92
CA TYR A 155 -12.62 3.96 -14.09
C TYR A 155 -13.17 2.52 -14.03
N PRO A 156 -13.88 2.10 -12.97
CA PRO A 156 -14.46 0.76 -12.93
C PRO A 156 -15.49 0.53 -14.04
N GLN A 157 -16.24 1.55 -14.44
CA GLN A 157 -17.19 1.46 -15.56
C GLN A 157 -16.47 1.18 -16.90
N HIS A 158 -15.27 1.76 -17.10
CA HIS A 158 -14.45 1.47 -18.26
C HIS A 158 -13.92 0.03 -18.24
N MET A 159 -13.45 -0.44 -17.07
CA MET A 159 -12.97 -1.83 -16.94
C MET A 159 -14.08 -2.82 -17.31
N GLU A 160 -15.27 -2.64 -16.77
CA GLU A 160 -16.43 -3.47 -17.07
C GLU A 160 -16.78 -3.46 -18.58
N LYS A 161 -16.87 -2.27 -19.20
CA LYS A 161 -17.13 -2.12 -20.64
C LYS A 161 -16.04 -2.75 -21.52
N LEU A 162 -14.81 -2.84 -21.02
CA LEU A 162 -13.68 -3.45 -21.72
C LEU A 162 -13.57 -4.95 -21.49
N GLY A 163 -14.49 -5.54 -20.69
CA GLY A 163 -14.57 -6.97 -20.45
C GLY A 163 -13.67 -7.49 -19.34
N PHE A 164 -13.17 -6.60 -18.46
CA PHE A 164 -12.48 -7.02 -17.26
C PHE A 164 -13.48 -7.53 -16.24
N GLU A 165 -13.12 -8.60 -15.55
CA GLU A 165 -13.87 -9.18 -14.45
C GLU A 165 -13.17 -8.90 -13.12
N LYS A 166 -13.94 -8.82 -12.04
CA LYS A 166 -13.40 -8.68 -10.70
C LYS A 166 -12.65 -9.95 -10.29
N ASP A 167 -11.44 -9.80 -9.76
CA ASP A 167 -10.62 -10.92 -9.29
C ASP A 167 -10.53 -10.96 -7.76
N ALA A 168 -10.27 -9.83 -7.10
CA ALA A 168 -10.21 -9.71 -5.64
C ALA A 168 -10.69 -8.32 -5.20
N ASP A 169 -11.22 -8.24 -3.97
CA ASP A 169 -11.55 -6.98 -3.32
C ASP A 169 -10.61 -6.70 -2.16
N TRP A 170 -10.27 -5.43 -1.99
CA TRP A 170 -9.66 -4.89 -0.77
C TRP A 170 -10.65 -3.97 -0.09
N VAL A 171 -10.73 -4.09 1.22
CA VAL A 171 -11.60 -3.28 2.08
C VAL A 171 -10.76 -2.49 3.06
N GLU A 172 -11.21 -1.31 3.42
CA GLU A 172 -10.58 -0.47 4.44
C GLU A 172 -11.57 -0.01 5.48
N TYR A 173 -11.11 0.08 6.70
CA TYR A 173 -11.92 0.43 7.86
C TYR A 173 -11.37 1.66 8.56
N LYS A 174 -12.28 2.58 8.86
CA LYS A 174 -12.07 3.58 9.90
C LYS A 174 -12.44 2.98 11.25
N ILE A 175 -11.48 2.93 12.13
CA ILE A 175 -11.58 2.32 13.45
C ILE A 175 -11.54 3.44 14.49
N TYR A 176 -12.56 3.52 15.34
CA TYR A 176 -12.59 4.52 16.40
C TYR A 176 -11.71 4.06 17.55
N ILE A 177 -10.76 4.92 17.97
CA ILE A 177 -9.92 4.64 19.14
C ILE A 177 -10.82 4.63 20.38
N PRO A 178 -10.92 3.53 21.13
CA PRO A 178 -11.78 3.44 22.30
C PRO A 178 -11.23 4.28 23.46
N ASP A 179 -12.09 4.76 24.34
CA ASP A 179 -11.69 5.53 25.54
C ASP A 179 -10.93 4.66 26.57
N ALA A 180 -11.13 3.35 26.52
CA ALA A 180 -10.39 2.38 27.32
C ALA A 180 -10.17 1.09 26.53
N ILE A 181 -9.09 0.37 26.87
CA ILE A 181 -8.86 -0.96 26.28
C ILE A 181 -10.03 -1.86 26.68
N PRO A 182 -10.70 -2.53 25.71
CA PRO A 182 -11.77 -3.46 26.04
C PRO A 182 -11.29 -4.53 27.06
N ASP A 183 -12.04 -4.77 28.12
CA ASP A 183 -11.66 -5.72 29.19
C ASP A 183 -11.28 -7.10 28.67
N LYS A 184 -11.98 -7.55 27.62
CA LYS A 184 -11.66 -8.82 26.95
C LYS A 184 -10.23 -8.83 26.39
N HIS A 185 -9.78 -7.75 25.74
CA HIS A 185 -8.43 -7.63 25.19
C HIS A 185 -7.39 -7.64 26.32
N LYS A 186 -7.63 -6.91 27.40
CA LYS A 186 -6.72 -6.89 28.55
C LYS A 186 -6.55 -8.27 29.17
N ARG A 187 -7.66 -8.98 29.42
CA ARG A 187 -7.63 -10.35 29.98
C ARG A 187 -6.93 -11.33 29.05
N ILE A 188 -7.20 -11.26 27.74
CA ILE A 188 -6.53 -12.12 26.75
C ILE A 188 -5.04 -11.80 26.69
N SER A 189 -4.66 -10.52 26.67
CA SER A 189 -3.27 -10.08 26.68
C SER A 189 -2.50 -10.68 27.88
N ASP A 190 -3.02 -10.52 29.12
CA ASP A 190 -2.39 -11.06 30.33
C ASP A 190 -2.27 -12.58 30.29
N LEU A 191 -3.31 -13.27 29.82
CA LEU A 191 -3.32 -14.73 29.71
C LEU A 191 -2.28 -15.24 28.72
N ILE A 192 -2.25 -14.66 27.51
CA ILE A 192 -1.37 -15.07 26.42
C ILE A 192 0.08 -14.76 26.74
N GLN A 193 0.36 -13.61 27.33
CA GLN A 193 1.70 -13.24 27.77
C GLN A 193 2.27 -14.28 28.74
N ARG A 194 1.49 -14.71 29.72
CA ARG A 194 1.91 -15.75 30.70
C ARG A 194 2.00 -17.13 30.06
N LYS A 195 0.99 -17.53 29.27
CA LYS A 195 0.90 -18.88 28.69
C LYS A 195 2.05 -19.19 27.74
N PHE A 196 2.46 -18.21 26.94
CA PHE A 196 3.50 -18.37 25.93
C PHE A 196 4.82 -17.69 26.32
N ASN A 197 4.93 -17.15 27.54
CA ASN A 197 6.10 -16.42 28.04
C ASN A 197 6.54 -15.30 27.07
N LEU A 198 5.55 -14.55 26.53
CA LEU A 198 5.80 -13.47 25.57
C LEU A 198 6.17 -12.17 26.29
N LYS A 199 6.99 -11.36 25.63
CA LYS A 199 7.42 -10.05 26.13
C LYS A 199 7.10 -8.96 25.11
N VAL A 200 6.51 -7.86 25.57
CA VAL A 200 6.36 -6.64 24.76
C VAL A 200 7.64 -5.83 24.85
N LYS A 201 8.20 -5.45 23.72
CA LYS A 201 9.41 -4.62 23.62
C LYS A 201 9.11 -3.27 23.00
N LYS A 202 9.68 -2.23 23.59
CA LYS A 202 9.63 -0.85 23.10
C LYS A 202 11.05 -0.32 22.89
N TYR A 203 11.18 0.55 21.92
CA TYR A 203 12.46 1.16 21.55
C TYR A 203 12.35 2.69 21.54
N THR A 204 13.43 3.35 21.89
CA THR A 204 13.58 4.82 21.82
C THR A 204 14.61 5.25 20.78
N SER A 205 15.26 4.30 20.11
CA SER A 205 16.26 4.54 19.09
C SER A 205 15.96 3.74 17.81
N GLY A 206 15.71 4.44 16.70
CA GLY A 206 15.49 3.82 15.40
C GLY A 206 16.71 3.03 14.91
N LYS A 207 17.94 3.46 15.26
CA LYS A 207 19.16 2.72 14.94
C LYS A 207 19.22 1.39 15.70
N LYS A 208 18.80 1.38 16.96
CA LYS A 208 18.81 0.17 17.78
C LYS A 208 17.79 -0.85 17.30
N ILE A 209 16.53 -0.45 17.06
CA ILE A 209 15.52 -1.36 16.52
C ILE A 209 15.91 -1.88 15.13
N ALA A 210 16.50 -1.02 14.26
CA ALA A 210 16.99 -1.44 12.95
C ALA A 210 18.07 -2.53 13.06
N ALA A 211 19.01 -2.36 13.97
CA ALA A 211 20.12 -3.30 14.18
C ALA A 211 19.65 -4.63 14.78
N GLU A 212 18.73 -4.61 15.76
CA GLU A 212 18.30 -5.80 16.50
C GLU A 212 17.16 -6.55 15.80
N TYR A 213 16.19 -5.84 15.21
CA TYR A 213 14.97 -6.46 14.68
C TYR A 213 14.59 -6.00 13.26
N GLY A 214 15.34 -5.07 12.64
CA GLY A 214 14.99 -4.58 11.32
C GLY A 214 14.80 -5.68 10.30
N GLN A 215 15.75 -6.62 10.23
CA GLN A 215 15.66 -7.79 9.36
C GLN A 215 14.49 -8.71 9.76
N ALA A 216 14.39 -9.04 11.06
CA ALA A 216 13.37 -9.95 11.58
C ALA A 216 11.93 -9.46 11.35
N ILE A 217 11.69 -8.14 11.36
CA ILE A 217 10.37 -7.55 11.08
C ILE A 217 9.91 -7.92 9.67
N PHE A 218 10.78 -7.74 8.67
CA PHE A 218 10.40 -8.03 7.27
C PHE A 218 10.42 -9.52 6.95
N GLU A 219 11.24 -10.32 7.62
CA GLU A 219 11.19 -11.79 7.55
C GLU A 219 9.88 -12.32 8.12
N LEU A 220 9.47 -11.82 9.31
CA LEU A 220 8.17 -12.15 9.90
C LEU A 220 7.01 -11.77 8.98
N MET A 221 7.09 -10.62 8.33
CA MET A 221 6.08 -10.19 7.37
C MET A 221 6.06 -11.13 6.16
N ASN A 222 7.21 -11.46 5.56
CA ASN A 222 7.29 -12.42 4.46
C ASN A 222 6.66 -13.78 4.84
N GLU A 223 6.89 -14.25 6.07
CA GLU A 223 6.31 -15.49 6.57
C GLU A 223 4.80 -15.40 6.82
N ALA A 224 4.35 -14.31 7.45
CA ALA A 224 2.95 -14.12 7.82
C ALA A 224 2.06 -13.86 6.60
N TYR A 225 2.57 -13.19 5.57
CA TYR A 225 1.82 -12.78 4.39
C TYR A 225 1.94 -13.75 3.21
N ALA A 226 2.83 -14.74 3.30
CA ALA A 226 3.02 -15.74 2.23
C ALA A 226 1.72 -16.40 1.70
N PRO A 227 0.67 -16.65 2.52
CA PRO A 227 -0.57 -17.22 2.04
C PRO A 227 -1.54 -16.21 1.40
N LEU A 228 -1.25 -14.90 1.48
CA LEU A 228 -2.16 -13.87 0.98
C LEU A 228 -2.13 -13.82 -0.55
N TYR A 229 -3.29 -13.58 -1.12
CA TYR A 229 -3.48 -13.49 -2.56
C TYR A 229 -2.52 -12.48 -3.21
N GLY A 230 -1.83 -12.90 -4.26
CA GLY A 230 -0.91 -12.04 -5.01
C GLY A 230 0.43 -11.75 -4.34
N PHE A 231 0.58 -12.05 -3.04
CA PHE A 231 1.79 -11.72 -2.29
C PHE A 231 3.05 -12.35 -2.89
N SER A 232 4.11 -11.57 -2.93
CA SER A 232 5.45 -12.02 -3.28
C SER A 232 6.47 -11.58 -2.23
N ALA A 233 7.25 -12.54 -1.71
CA ALA A 233 8.22 -12.26 -0.65
C ALA A 233 9.23 -11.19 -1.07
N LEU A 234 9.54 -10.27 -0.15
CA LEU A 234 10.54 -9.23 -0.35
C LEU A 234 11.93 -9.80 -0.55
N SER A 235 12.68 -9.22 -1.48
CA SER A 235 14.10 -9.49 -1.60
C SER A 235 14.90 -8.83 -0.48
N GLN A 236 16.14 -9.29 -0.27
CA GLN A 236 17.04 -8.66 0.69
C GLN A 236 17.34 -7.19 0.33
N GLY A 237 17.40 -6.88 -0.97
CA GLY A 237 17.53 -5.50 -1.45
C GLY A 237 16.37 -4.61 -1.03
N GLN A 238 15.14 -5.11 -1.17
CA GLN A 238 13.93 -4.41 -0.73
C GLN A 238 13.88 -4.25 0.80
N ILE A 239 14.16 -5.31 1.57
CA ILE A 239 14.21 -5.24 3.04
C ILE A 239 15.18 -4.14 3.49
N ASN A 240 16.39 -4.12 2.94
CA ASN A 240 17.37 -3.09 3.25
C ASN A 240 16.90 -1.67 2.87
N GLN A 241 16.19 -1.55 1.75
CA GLN A 241 15.63 -0.28 1.30
C GLN A 241 14.53 0.20 2.26
N TYR A 242 13.61 -0.65 2.66
CA TYR A 242 12.50 -0.29 3.55
C TYR A 242 12.97 0.01 4.98
N ILE A 243 13.94 -0.73 5.52
CA ILE A 243 14.55 -0.42 6.81
C ILE A 243 15.10 1.03 6.80
N LYS A 244 15.82 1.40 5.74
CA LYS A 244 16.39 2.75 5.61
C LYS A 244 15.33 3.84 5.41
N MET A 245 14.24 3.52 4.74
CA MET A 245 13.19 4.47 4.38
C MET A 245 12.26 4.75 5.57
N TYR A 246 11.75 3.70 6.21
CA TYR A 246 10.67 3.83 7.19
C TYR A 246 11.15 4.00 8.63
N LEU A 247 12.15 3.27 9.08
CA LEU A 247 12.55 3.33 10.49
C LEU A 247 13.01 4.72 10.99
N PRO A 248 13.60 5.60 10.17
CA PRO A 248 13.96 6.94 10.61
C PRO A 248 12.77 7.89 10.82
N ILE A 249 11.62 7.63 10.20
CA ILE A 249 10.46 8.53 10.18
C ILE A 249 9.30 8.05 11.07
N VAL A 250 9.30 6.77 11.49
CA VAL A 250 8.27 6.21 12.34
C VAL A 250 8.48 6.67 13.80
N ASP A 251 7.40 7.14 14.43
CA ASP A 251 7.40 7.39 15.86
C ASP A 251 7.44 6.05 16.62
N LEU A 252 8.55 5.79 17.29
CA LEU A 252 8.79 4.50 17.96
C LEU A 252 7.81 4.21 19.11
N ARG A 253 7.09 5.21 19.61
CA ARG A 253 5.98 5.00 20.55
C ARG A 253 4.85 4.21 19.92
N MET A 254 4.66 4.36 18.58
CA MET A 254 3.64 3.70 17.78
C MET A 254 4.14 2.39 17.15
N VAL A 255 5.25 1.85 17.65
CA VAL A 255 5.80 0.55 17.26
C VAL A 255 5.80 -0.39 18.44
N THR A 256 5.25 -1.59 18.27
CA THR A 256 5.24 -2.65 19.29
C THR A 256 5.82 -3.91 18.71
N LEU A 257 6.81 -4.47 19.41
CA LEU A 257 7.37 -5.77 19.12
C LEU A 257 6.97 -6.75 20.21
N VAL A 258 6.62 -7.97 19.84
CA VAL A 258 6.38 -9.07 20.78
C VAL A 258 7.40 -10.16 20.50
N THR A 259 8.13 -10.58 21.55
CA THR A 259 9.14 -11.63 21.46
C THR A 259 8.79 -12.81 22.37
N ASP A 260 9.32 -13.98 22.07
CA ASP A 260 9.27 -15.16 22.92
C ASP A 260 10.33 -15.14 24.03
N ALA A 261 10.48 -16.27 24.73
CA ALA A 261 11.45 -16.44 25.81
C ALA A 261 12.90 -16.33 25.34
N GLU A 262 13.17 -16.76 24.11
CA GLU A 262 14.47 -16.74 23.44
C GLU A 262 14.76 -15.43 22.71
N ASP A 263 13.93 -14.41 22.92
CA ASP A 263 14.04 -13.08 22.31
C ASP A 263 13.80 -13.03 20.78
N LYS A 264 13.18 -14.08 20.22
CA LYS A 264 12.79 -14.12 18.80
C LYS A 264 11.49 -13.36 18.58
N LEU A 265 11.40 -12.64 17.46
CA LEU A 265 10.21 -11.87 17.11
C LEU A 265 9.02 -12.79 16.79
N VAL A 266 7.91 -12.56 17.48
CA VAL A 266 6.64 -13.30 17.35
C VAL A 266 5.57 -12.45 16.68
N ALA A 267 5.52 -11.17 17.01
CA ALA A 267 4.57 -10.26 16.40
C ALA A 267 5.12 -8.82 16.36
N VAL A 268 4.60 -8.05 15.43
CA VAL A 268 4.90 -6.63 15.27
C VAL A 268 3.64 -5.87 14.90
N GLY A 269 3.50 -4.67 15.48
CA GLY A 269 2.52 -3.66 15.09
C GLY A 269 3.22 -2.34 14.86
N ILE A 270 3.03 -1.76 13.68
CA ILE A 270 3.59 -0.46 13.29
C ILE A 270 2.45 0.41 12.78
N SER A 271 2.35 1.60 13.32
CA SER A 271 1.44 2.64 12.88
C SER A 271 2.14 3.98 12.82
N MET A 272 1.54 4.94 12.14
CA MET A 272 2.06 6.31 12.07
C MET A 272 0.91 7.32 11.98
N PRO A 273 1.14 8.59 12.32
CA PRO A 273 0.18 9.64 12.05
C PRO A 273 -0.13 9.71 10.56
N SER A 274 -1.40 9.88 10.19
CA SER A 274 -1.75 10.04 8.77
C SER A 274 -1.05 11.24 8.15
N LEU A 275 -0.43 11.03 7.01
CA LEU A 275 0.26 12.07 6.24
C LEU A 275 -0.61 12.67 5.13
N SER A 276 -1.83 12.18 4.93
CA SER A 276 -2.71 12.53 3.82
C SER A 276 -2.89 14.04 3.64
N GLU A 277 -3.30 14.76 4.69
CA GLU A 277 -3.43 16.22 4.62
C GLU A 277 -2.10 16.95 4.38
N ALA A 278 -1.00 16.43 4.95
CA ALA A 278 0.32 17.03 4.78
C ALA A 278 0.82 16.88 3.34
N LEU A 279 0.60 15.71 2.73
CA LEU A 279 0.93 15.42 1.34
C LEU A 279 0.07 16.24 0.36
N GLN A 280 -1.23 16.40 0.63
CA GLN A 280 -2.10 17.28 -0.16
C GLN A 280 -1.60 18.73 -0.12
N LYS A 281 -1.30 19.26 1.07
CA LYS A 281 -0.76 20.63 1.24
C LYS A 281 0.61 20.79 0.56
N ALA A 282 1.42 19.74 0.54
CA ALA A 282 2.70 19.69 -0.16
C ALA A 282 2.56 19.55 -1.68
N LYS A 283 1.35 19.20 -2.19
CA LYS A 283 1.07 18.97 -3.62
C LYS A 283 2.08 18.01 -4.27
N GLY A 284 2.44 16.95 -3.53
CA GLY A 284 3.42 15.94 -3.96
C GLY A 284 4.86 16.45 -4.09
N ARG A 285 5.22 17.61 -3.55
CA ARG A 285 6.58 18.18 -3.65
C ARG A 285 7.09 18.69 -2.31
N LEU A 286 8.32 18.31 -1.95
CA LEU A 286 8.96 18.83 -0.74
C LEU A 286 9.39 20.28 -0.90
N LEU A 287 9.92 20.68 -2.05
CA LEU A 287 10.37 22.06 -2.31
C LEU A 287 9.35 22.85 -3.12
N PRO A 288 9.20 24.19 -2.86
CA PRO A 288 9.99 24.93 -1.88
C PRO A 288 9.49 24.83 -0.42
N MET A 289 8.21 24.57 -0.15
CA MET A 289 7.64 24.62 1.21
C MET A 289 6.89 23.35 1.65
N GLY A 290 6.76 22.35 0.78
CA GLY A 290 6.03 21.12 1.08
C GLY A 290 6.62 20.33 2.25
N TRP A 291 7.96 20.32 2.39
CA TRP A 291 8.65 19.70 3.51
C TRP A 291 8.16 20.18 4.87
N TYR A 292 7.71 21.43 4.99
CA TYR A 292 7.23 22.00 6.24
C TYR A 292 5.94 21.34 6.75
N HIS A 293 5.06 20.92 5.84
CA HIS A 293 3.82 20.23 6.21
C HIS A 293 4.13 18.84 6.79
N LEU A 294 5.05 18.11 6.18
CA LEU A 294 5.49 16.80 6.65
C LEU A 294 6.29 16.90 7.95
N LEU A 295 7.20 17.89 8.06
CA LEU A 295 7.98 18.14 9.27
C LEU A 295 7.08 18.40 10.48
N LYS A 296 5.96 19.14 10.32
CA LYS A 296 5.00 19.38 11.39
C LYS A 296 4.47 18.08 11.99
N VAL A 297 4.13 17.11 11.14
CA VAL A 297 3.57 15.83 11.58
C VAL A 297 4.67 14.93 12.13
N LEU A 298 5.74 14.70 11.36
CA LEU A 298 6.74 13.70 11.67
C LEU A 298 7.71 14.08 12.80
N PHE A 299 8.05 15.38 12.92
CA PHE A 299 9.09 15.81 13.86
C PHE A 299 8.61 16.82 14.90
N LEU A 300 7.61 17.65 14.59
CA LEU A 300 7.02 18.57 15.57
C LEU A 300 5.80 17.95 16.28
N HIS A 301 5.48 16.70 16.00
CA HIS A 301 4.40 15.92 16.61
C HIS A 301 3.04 16.64 16.61
N LYS A 302 2.77 17.45 15.57
CA LYS A 302 1.46 18.05 15.36
C LYS A 302 0.58 17.08 14.58
N TYR A 303 0.09 16.09 15.30
CA TYR A 303 -0.64 14.98 14.71
C TYR A 303 -2.06 15.39 14.26
N PRO A 304 -2.54 14.85 13.13
CA PRO A 304 -3.97 14.87 12.79
C PRO A 304 -4.72 13.92 13.73
N PRO A 305 -6.06 13.98 13.77
CA PRO A 305 -6.86 13.05 14.58
C PRO A 305 -6.82 11.60 14.08
N MET A 306 -6.29 11.35 12.89
CA MET A 306 -6.19 10.07 12.21
C MET A 306 -4.76 9.53 12.26
N LEU A 307 -4.62 8.22 12.48
CA LEU A 307 -3.40 7.47 12.26
C LEU A 307 -3.63 6.36 11.23
N ASP A 308 -2.58 5.93 10.56
CA ASP A 308 -2.59 4.83 9.60
C ASP A 308 -1.95 3.59 10.24
N LEU A 309 -2.63 2.43 10.16
CA LEU A 309 -2.10 1.14 10.60
C LEU A 309 -1.26 0.57 9.44
N LEU A 310 0.06 0.71 9.53
CA LEU A 310 0.95 0.37 8.41
C LEU A 310 1.24 -1.12 8.29
N LEU A 311 1.47 -1.78 9.41
CA LEU A 311 1.90 -3.18 9.44
C LEU A 311 1.45 -3.86 10.71
N VAL A 312 0.77 -4.98 10.56
CA VAL A 312 0.50 -5.92 11.65
C VAL A 312 0.87 -7.33 11.15
N ALA A 313 1.86 -7.93 11.76
CA ALA A 313 2.26 -9.30 11.44
C ALA A 313 2.36 -10.13 12.72
N VAL A 314 1.87 -11.37 12.65
CA VAL A 314 1.96 -12.38 13.72
C VAL A 314 2.47 -13.66 13.09
N LYS A 315 3.50 -14.25 13.70
CA LYS A 315 4.10 -15.50 13.24
C LYS A 315 3.03 -16.59 13.06
N PRO A 316 3.01 -17.36 11.96
CA PRO A 316 1.95 -18.30 11.65
C PRO A 316 1.58 -19.24 12.80
N GLU A 317 2.57 -19.75 13.52
CA GLU A 317 2.35 -20.64 14.69
C GLU A 317 1.67 -19.94 15.89
N TYR A 318 1.66 -18.61 15.95
CA TYR A 318 1.00 -17.81 16.98
C TYR A 318 -0.31 -17.16 16.51
N GLN A 319 -0.65 -17.28 15.23
CA GLN A 319 -1.94 -16.81 14.72
C GLN A 319 -3.11 -17.55 15.38
N ASN A 320 -4.25 -16.89 15.50
CA ASN A 320 -5.45 -17.40 16.20
C ASN A 320 -5.27 -17.73 17.69
N LYS A 321 -4.14 -17.36 18.30
CA LYS A 321 -3.87 -17.58 19.73
C LYS A 321 -4.06 -16.32 20.57
N GLY A 322 -4.57 -15.23 20.00
CA GLY A 322 -4.87 -13.97 20.69
C GLY A 322 -3.66 -13.05 20.89
N VAL A 323 -2.53 -13.29 20.19
CA VAL A 323 -1.31 -12.45 20.30
C VAL A 323 -1.57 -11.00 19.88
N ASN A 324 -2.54 -10.76 18.98
CA ASN A 324 -2.95 -9.41 18.60
C ASN A 324 -3.41 -8.56 19.79
N ALA A 325 -3.97 -9.20 20.83
CA ALA A 325 -4.37 -8.48 22.04
C ALA A 325 -3.18 -7.82 22.75
N LEU A 326 -1.98 -8.39 22.66
CA LEU A 326 -0.76 -7.76 23.20
C LEU A 326 -0.42 -6.47 22.45
N LEU A 327 -0.53 -6.49 21.10
CA LEU A 327 -0.29 -5.31 20.27
C LEU A 327 -1.28 -4.19 20.60
N PHE A 328 -2.58 -4.50 20.65
CA PHE A 328 -3.61 -3.51 20.96
C PHE A 328 -3.53 -3.00 22.40
N SER A 329 -3.22 -3.86 23.37
CA SER A 329 -3.07 -3.46 24.76
C SER A 329 -1.92 -2.48 24.99
N ASP A 330 -0.88 -2.54 24.15
CA ASP A 330 0.25 -1.62 24.21
C ASP A 330 0.00 -0.35 23.37
N LEU A 331 -0.57 -0.47 22.17
CA LEU A 331 -0.72 0.65 21.22
C LEU A 331 -1.90 1.58 21.54
N ILE A 332 -3.05 1.05 21.97
CA ILE A 332 -4.24 1.88 22.26
C ILE A 332 -3.97 2.99 23.27
N PRO A 333 -3.32 2.74 24.45
CA PRO A 333 -2.97 3.81 25.37
C PRO A 333 -2.07 4.88 24.77
N VAL A 334 -1.15 4.48 23.88
CA VAL A 334 -0.28 5.41 23.17
C VAL A 334 -1.11 6.31 22.25
N TYR A 335 -2.03 5.73 21.49
CA TYR A 335 -2.90 6.51 20.60
C TYR A 335 -3.75 7.51 21.35
N GLN A 336 -4.32 7.10 22.49
CA GLN A 336 -5.09 7.98 23.39
C GLN A 336 -4.24 9.13 23.94
N GLN A 337 -3.04 8.82 24.43
CA GLN A 337 -2.10 9.81 24.95
C GLN A 337 -1.65 10.83 23.91
N LEU A 338 -1.49 10.39 22.66
CA LEU A 338 -1.11 11.24 21.54
C LEU A 338 -2.29 12.00 20.93
N GLY A 339 -3.52 11.74 21.38
CA GLY A 339 -4.73 12.47 20.99
C GLY A 339 -5.41 12.00 19.72
N PHE A 340 -5.04 10.81 19.21
CA PHE A 340 -5.71 10.22 18.04
C PHE A 340 -7.16 9.85 18.38
N LYS A 341 -8.04 10.03 17.40
CA LYS A 341 -9.46 9.70 17.49
C LYS A 341 -9.81 8.49 16.64
N TYR A 342 -9.07 8.30 15.55
CA TYR A 342 -9.34 7.27 14.56
C TYR A 342 -8.04 6.60 14.12
N ALA A 343 -8.16 5.32 13.78
CA ALA A 343 -7.17 4.61 12.99
C ALA A 343 -7.80 4.23 11.65
N GLU A 344 -7.02 4.22 10.59
CA GLU A 344 -7.40 3.70 9.28
C GLU A 344 -6.60 2.44 9.00
N SER A 345 -7.29 1.34 8.64
CA SER A 345 -6.59 0.13 8.24
C SER A 345 -5.95 0.36 6.87
N ASN A 346 -4.88 -0.37 6.58
CA ASN A 346 -4.45 -0.50 5.20
C ASN A 346 -5.47 -1.35 4.42
N PRO A 347 -5.40 -1.36 3.06
CA PRO A 347 -6.21 -2.27 2.26
C PRO A 347 -6.07 -3.72 2.74
N GLU A 348 -7.18 -4.32 3.11
CA GLU A 348 -7.26 -5.69 3.58
C GLU A 348 -8.03 -6.52 2.55
N LEU A 349 -7.52 -7.68 2.15
CA LEU A 349 -8.29 -8.58 1.30
C LEU A 349 -9.64 -8.93 1.94
N GLU A 350 -10.73 -8.78 1.20
CA GLU A 350 -12.09 -9.08 1.68
C GLU A 350 -12.20 -10.52 2.21
N LEU A 351 -11.48 -11.46 1.61
CA LEU A 351 -11.44 -12.86 2.03
C LEU A 351 -10.57 -13.12 3.25
N ASN A 352 -9.82 -12.12 3.75
CA ASN A 352 -8.99 -12.26 4.95
C ASN A 352 -9.81 -12.03 6.23
N GLY A 353 -10.81 -12.88 6.47
CA GLY A 353 -11.67 -12.81 7.66
C GLY A 353 -10.92 -12.84 8.99
N LYS A 354 -9.68 -13.35 9.02
CA LYS A 354 -8.85 -13.35 10.25
C LYS A 354 -8.42 -11.94 10.67
N VAL A 355 -8.11 -11.08 9.70
CA VAL A 355 -7.75 -9.68 9.97
C VAL A 355 -9.01 -8.91 10.32
N GLN A 356 -10.09 -9.06 9.54
CA GLN A 356 -11.35 -8.36 9.76
C GLN A 356 -11.99 -8.69 11.11
N ALA A 357 -11.91 -9.94 11.59
CA ALA A 357 -12.39 -10.35 12.90
C ALA A 357 -11.73 -9.59 14.08
N GLN A 358 -10.59 -8.95 13.87
CA GLN A 358 -9.94 -8.11 14.90
C GLN A 358 -10.75 -6.84 15.17
N TRP A 359 -11.46 -6.36 14.16
CA TRP A 359 -12.23 -5.11 14.24
C TRP A 359 -13.60 -5.28 14.89
N GLU A 360 -14.12 -6.50 15.08
CA GLU A 360 -15.42 -6.77 15.69
C GLU A 360 -15.56 -6.19 17.11
N TYR A 361 -14.43 -5.97 17.79
CA TYR A 361 -14.42 -5.42 19.15
C TYR A 361 -14.31 -3.91 19.20
N PHE A 362 -14.24 -3.27 18.05
CA PHE A 362 -14.11 -1.83 17.92
C PHE A 362 -15.31 -1.25 17.18
N LYS A 363 -15.61 0.01 17.42
CA LYS A 363 -16.53 0.75 16.57
C LYS A 363 -15.81 1.03 15.26
N THR A 364 -16.35 0.52 14.15
CA THR A 364 -15.75 0.65 12.82
C THR A 364 -16.75 1.19 11.81
N CYS A 365 -16.24 1.73 10.72
CA CYS A 365 -16.97 2.10 9.52
C CYS A 365 -16.15 1.66 8.31
N LEU A 366 -16.78 0.98 7.36
CA LEU A 366 -16.16 0.66 6.07
C LEU A 366 -15.96 1.98 5.29
N LEU A 367 -14.75 2.21 4.78
CA LEU A 367 -14.40 3.42 4.03
C LEU A 367 -14.33 3.18 2.52
N TYR A 368 -13.66 2.09 2.13
CA TYR A 368 -13.34 1.82 0.73
C TYR A 368 -13.57 0.36 0.37
N THR A 369 -13.88 0.13 -0.91
CA THR A 369 -13.68 -1.15 -1.57
C THR A 369 -12.89 -0.92 -2.85
N SER A 370 -11.91 -1.78 -3.12
CA SER A 370 -11.00 -1.64 -4.26
C SER A 370 -10.77 -2.99 -4.93
N PRO A 371 -11.64 -3.42 -5.88
CA PRO A 371 -11.41 -4.66 -6.61
C PRO A 371 -10.19 -4.57 -7.54
N SER A 372 -9.56 -5.72 -7.79
CA SER A 372 -8.57 -5.89 -8.84
C SER A 372 -9.22 -6.55 -10.05
N PRO A 373 -9.49 -5.82 -11.13
CA PRO A 373 -10.05 -6.41 -12.35
C PRO A 373 -9.00 -7.26 -13.09
N ARG A 374 -9.46 -8.39 -13.64
CA ARG A 374 -8.65 -9.34 -14.42
C ARG A 374 -9.31 -9.66 -15.74
N ASP A 375 -8.55 -9.60 -16.84
CA ASP A 375 -8.93 -10.19 -18.13
C ASP A 375 -8.15 -11.49 -18.36
N ARG A 376 -8.86 -12.59 -18.62
CA ARG A 376 -8.27 -13.90 -18.92
C ARG A 376 -7.85 -14.06 -20.39
N SER A 377 -8.15 -13.09 -21.25
CA SER A 377 -7.93 -13.23 -22.69
C SER A 377 -6.95 -12.22 -23.27
N VAL A 378 -5.65 -12.36 -23.01
CA VAL A 378 -4.61 -11.73 -23.87
C VAL A 378 -4.53 -12.44 -25.26
N SER A 379 -5.39 -13.41 -25.49
CA SER A 379 -5.42 -14.25 -26.70
C SER A 379 -6.35 -13.76 -27.82
N ARG A 380 -6.81 -12.53 -27.83
CA ARG A 380 -7.57 -11.95 -28.95
C ARG A 380 -6.73 -11.10 -29.88
#